data_a23df235f2cf10040b688c52f2cd8fc9
#
_entry.id   a23df235f2cf10040b688c52f2cd8fc9
#
_cell.length_a   1.000
_cell.length_b   1.000
_cell.length_c   1.000
_cell.angle_alpha   90.00
_cell.angle_beta   90.00
_cell.angle_gamma   90.00
#
_symmetry.space_group_name_H-M   'P 1'
#
loop_
_entity.id
_entity.type
_entity.pdbx_description
1 polymer ?
#
loop_
_entity_poly.entity_id
_entity_poly.type
_entity_poly.pdbx_seq_one_letter_code
_entity_poly.pdbx_strand_id
1 'polypeptide(L)'
;YIYVKLSLNNKKIKENNFINSGKIYLFHNNKCSKSREVKKYLDDNNNIYEIIDYLSILPDENFLKNVLLRLENNLQEIIRVNEKIYKNLNDIEKINTLESIINLVMKYPILLQRPIVSIEKNKKIIQSIICRPTELIKSIFS
;
A
#
# COMPACT_ATOMS: atom_id res chain seq x y z
N TYR A 1 8.80 -1.16 -10.94
CA TYR A 1 9.05 -0.70 -9.58
C TYR A 1 10.09 0.40 -9.55
N ILE A 2 9.89 1.34 -8.64
CA ILE A 2 10.79 2.47 -8.46
C ILE A 2 11.37 2.40 -7.05
N TYR A 3 12.67 2.41 -6.96
CA TYR A 3 13.38 2.41 -5.68
C TYR A 3 13.80 3.83 -5.31
N VAL A 4 13.65 4.16 -4.04
CA VAL A 4 14.21 5.39 -3.50
C VAL A 4 15.68 5.16 -3.21
N LYS A 5 16.52 5.99 -3.81
CA LYS A 5 17.98 5.92 -3.62
C LYS A 5 18.38 6.61 -2.32
N LEU A 6 19.26 5.98 -1.57
CA LEU A 6 19.84 6.57 -0.38
C LEU A 6 21.13 7.31 -0.73
N SER A 7 21.48 8.28 0.11
CA SER A 7 22.80 8.89 0.02
C SER A 7 23.89 7.83 0.31
N LEU A 8 25.02 7.97 -0.34
CA LEU A 8 26.13 7.02 -0.20
C LEU A 8 26.58 6.87 1.25
N ASN A 9 26.54 7.95 2.03
CA ASN A 9 27.00 7.95 3.40
C ASN A 9 26.14 7.09 4.33
N ASN A 10 24.85 6.95 4.00
CA ASN A 10 23.90 6.18 4.81
C ASN A 10 23.57 4.82 4.23
N LYS A 11 24.03 4.53 3.05
CA LYS A 11 23.64 3.34 2.30
C LYS A 11 23.86 2.06 3.10
N LYS A 12 25.05 1.90 3.68
CA LYS A 12 25.39 0.69 4.42
C LYS A 12 24.52 0.48 5.67
N ILE A 13 24.28 1.57 6.41
CA ILE A 13 23.43 1.53 7.60
C ILE A 13 21.99 1.21 7.19
N LYS A 14 21.51 1.80 6.12
CA LYS A 14 20.15 1.59 5.62
C LYS A 14 19.95 0.18 5.06
N GLU A 15 20.93 -0.35 4.35
CA GLU A 15 20.88 -1.73 3.87
C GLU A 15 20.78 -2.71 5.02
N ASN A 16 21.53 -2.48 6.10
CA ASN A 16 21.46 -3.32 7.29
C ASN A 16 20.07 -3.22 7.95
N ASN A 17 19.52 -2.01 8.09
CA ASN A 17 18.19 -1.81 8.62
C ASN A 17 17.13 -2.46 7.72
N PHE A 18 17.27 -2.33 6.41
CA PHE A 18 16.39 -2.96 5.44
C PHE A 18 16.40 -4.48 5.56
N ILE A 19 17.57 -5.09 5.65
CA ILE A 19 17.71 -6.55 5.82
C ILE A 19 17.02 -6.99 7.11
N ASN A 20 17.18 -6.24 8.20
CA ASN A 20 16.57 -6.55 9.50
C ASN A 20 15.05 -6.29 9.51
N SER A 21 14.60 -5.21 8.84
CA SER A 21 13.20 -4.80 8.83
C SER A 21 12.38 -5.41 7.70
N GLY A 22 13.07 -5.99 6.69
CA GLY A 22 12.43 -6.52 5.49
C GLY A 22 12.24 -5.45 4.42
N LYS A 23 11.43 -5.78 3.41
CA LYS A 23 11.17 -4.94 2.25
C LYS A 23 9.88 -4.15 2.45
N ILE A 24 9.90 -2.88 2.03
CA ILE A 24 8.75 -1.98 2.13
C ILE A 24 8.16 -1.77 0.74
N TYR A 25 6.83 -1.84 0.64
CA TYR A 25 6.07 -1.50 -0.56
C TYR A 25 5.14 -0.34 -0.27
N LEU A 26 5.05 0.59 -1.19
CA LEU A 26 4.10 1.70 -1.12
C LEU A 26 3.16 1.63 -2.33
N PHE A 27 1.88 1.34 -2.08
CA PHE A 27 0.84 1.49 -3.08
C PHE A 27 0.54 2.98 -3.21
N HIS A 28 0.86 3.54 -4.36
CA HIS A 28 0.96 4.99 -4.53
C HIS A 28 0.12 5.48 -5.70
N ASN A 29 -0.58 6.60 -5.46
CA ASN A 29 -1.20 7.41 -6.50
C ASN A 29 -0.61 8.81 -6.41
N ASN A 30 0.20 9.20 -7.40
CA ASN A 30 0.90 10.48 -7.39
C ASN A 30 -0.04 11.70 -7.41
N LYS A 31 -1.29 11.53 -7.83
CA LYS A 31 -2.31 12.58 -7.83
C LYS A 31 -2.99 12.74 -6.47
N CYS A 32 -2.78 11.82 -5.55
CA CYS A 32 -3.39 11.84 -4.22
C CYS A 32 -2.45 12.53 -3.22
N SER A 33 -2.93 13.58 -2.55
CA SER A 33 -2.12 14.32 -1.55
C SER A 33 -1.69 13.43 -0.40
N LYS A 34 -2.56 12.54 0.07
CA LYS A 34 -2.24 11.61 1.16
C LYS A 34 -1.13 10.64 0.77
N SER A 35 -1.18 10.13 -0.46
CA SER A 35 -0.09 9.30 -1.00
C SER A 35 1.23 10.06 -1.06
N ARG A 36 1.20 11.31 -1.51
CA ARG A 36 2.41 12.14 -1.56
C ARG A 36 2.97 12.42 -0.18
N GLU A 37 2.11 12.65 0.82
CA GLU A 37 2.55 12.86 2.21
C GLU A 37 3.29 11.62 2.76
N VAL A 38 2.75 10.44 2.55
CA VAL A 38 3.37 9.20 3.02
C VAL A 38 4.68 8.94 2.28
N LYS A 39 4.70 9.17 0.97
CA LYS A 39 5.93 9.06 0.19
C LYS A 39 7.01 10.00 0.74
N LYS A 40 6.63 11.25 1.03
CA LYS A 40 7.55 12.23 1.61
C LYS A 40 8.07 11.76 2.98
N TYR A 41 7.21 11.20 3.83
CA TYR A 41 7.63 10.65 5.12
C TYR A 41 8.68 9.55 4.94
N LEU A 42 8.45 8.62 4.02
CA LEU A 42 9.39 7.54 3.73
C LEU A 42 10.73 8.11 3.22
N ASP A 43 10.68 9.09 2.33
CA ASP A 43 11.88 9.74 1.79
C ASP A 43 12.65 10.49 2.88
N ASP A 44 11.96 11.29 3.68
CA ASP A 44 12.56 12.12 4.74
C ASP A 44 13.22 11.25 5.83
N ASN A 45 12.69 10.07 6.07
CA ASN A 45 13.25 9.11 7.03
C ASN A 45 14.22 8.13 6.38
N ASN A 46 14.61 8.39 5.14
CA ASN A 46 15.61 7.63 4.38
C ASN A 46 15.27 6.15 4.27
N ASN A 47 14.01 5.78 4.16
CA ASN A 47 13.62 4.40 3.92
C ASN A 47 13.89 3.98 2.48
N ILE A 48 14.26 2.72 2.29
CA ILE A 48 14.29 2.08 0.98
C ILE A 48 12.93 1.40 0.80
N TYR A 49 12.24 1.69 -0.30
CA TYR A 49 10.94 1.10 -0.59
C TYR A 49 10.70 0.96 -2.09
N GLU A 50 9.78 0.09 -2.47
CA GLU A 50 9.29 -0.02 -3.84
C GLU A 50 7.94 0.67 -3.97
N ILE A 51 7.76 1.46 -5.02
CA ILE A 51 6.45 1.99 -5.38
C ILE A 51 5.70 0.97 -6.21
N ILE A 52 4.48 0.67 -5.80
CA ILE A 52 3.50 -0.07 -6.59
C ILE A 52 2.56 0.95 -7.21
N ASP A 53 2.79 1.26 -8.47
CA ASP A 53 1.94 2.17 -9.25
C ASP A 53 0.77 1.38 -9.83
N TYR A 54 -0.15 1.02 -8.94
CA TYR A 54 -1.23 0.08 -9.22
C TYR A 54 -2.27 0.58 -10.23
N LEU A 55 -2.32 1.89 -10.47
CA LEU A 55 -3.20 2.46 -11.50
C LEU A 55 -2.62 2.32 -12.91
N SER A 56 -1.30 2.23 -13.03
CA SER A 56 -0.61 2.01 -14.31
C SER A 56 -0.46 0.52 -14.61
N ILE A 57 0.01 -0.25 -13.62
CA ILE A 57 0.20 -1.70 -13.74
C ILE A 57 -0.33 -2.35 -12.47
N LEU A 58 -1.41 -3.12 -12.61
CA LEU A 58 -1.96 -3.86 -11.49
C LEU A 58 -0.96 -4.89 -10.98
N PRO A 59 -0.76 -4.99 -9.66
CA PRO A 59 0.06 -6.06 -9.11
C PRO A 59 -0.64 -7.41 -9.32
N ASP A 60 0.13 -8.48 -9.19
CA ASP A 60 -0.41 -9.83 -9.19
C ASP A 60 -1.51 -9.99 -8.13
N GLU A 61 -2.56 -10.72 -8.47
CA GLU A 61 -3.71 -10.91 -7.58
C GLU A 61 -3.31 -11.53 -6.24
N ASN A 62 -2.40 -12.52 -6.25
CA ASN A 62 -1.91 -13.14 -5.03
C ASN A 62 -1.13 -12.16 -4.16
N PHE A 63 -0.33 -11.30 -4.76
CA PHE A 63 0.39 -10.25 -4.03
C PHE A 63 -0.60 -9.29 -3.37
N LEU A 64 -1.59 -8.82 -4.12
CA LEU A 64 -2.64 -7.95 -3.58
C LEU A 64 -3.39 -8.63 -2.44
N LYS A 65 -3.76 -9.90 -2.61
CA LYS A 65 -4.44 -10.67 -1.57
C LYS A 65 -3.60 -10.76 -0.29
N ASN A 66 -2.31 -11.05 -0.42
CA ASN A 66 -1.41 -11.15 0.73
C ASN A 66 -1.28 -9.81 1.46
N VAL A 67 -1.22 -8.70 0.72
CA VAL A 67 -1.21 -7.35 1.30
C VAL A 67 -2.50 -7.09 2.07
N LEU A 68 -3.65 -7.36 1.48
CA LEU A 68 -4.94 -7.07 2.09
C LEU A 68 -5.25 -7.99 3.28
N LEU A 69 -4.77 -9.24 3.26
CA LEU A 69 -4.90 -10.15 4.40
C LEU A 69 -4.17 -9.67 5.66
N ARG A 70 -3.15 -8.84 5.49
CA ARG A 70 -2.31 -8.35 6.58
C ARG A 70 -2.62 -6.91 6.98
N LEU A 71 -3.71 -6.34 6.46
CA LEU A 71 -4.13 -5.00 6.83
C LEU A 71 -4.54 -4.93 8.29
N GLU A 72 -4.06 -3.89 8.97
CA GLU A 72 -4.48 -3.55 10.32
C GLU A 72 -5.81 -2.81 10.33
N ASN A 73 -6.22 -2.28 9.19
CA ASN A 73 -7.49 -1.56 9.01
C ASN A 73 -8.65 -2.54 8.82
N ASN A 74 -9.88 -2.03 9.00
CA ASN A 74 -11.09 -2.81 8.77
C ASN A 74 -11.36 -2.99 7.26
N LEU A 75 -12.04 -4.07 6.89
CA LEU A 75 -12.41 -4.34 5.49
C LEU A 75 -13.14 -3.18 4.83
N GLN A 76 -14.00 -2.49 5.58
CA GLN A 76 -14.79 -1.36 5.07
C GLN A 76 -13.93 -0.19 4.61
N GLU A 77 -12.68 -0.10 5.08
CA GLU A 77 -11.78 0.99 4.74
C GLU A 77 -11.04 0.77 3.42
N ILE A 78 -11.08 -0.44 2.86
CA ILE A 78 -10.30 -0.80 1.67
C ILE A 78 -10.86 -0.15 0.40
N ILE A 79 -12.17 -0.08 0.27
CA ILE A 79 -12.84 0.38 -0.94
C ILE A 79 -13.25 1.85 -0.82
N ARG A 80 -12.96 2.60 -1.86
CA ARG A 80 -13.33 4.01 -1.98
C ARG A 80 -14.79 4.11 -2.44
N VAL A 81 -15.72 4.04 -1.47
CA VAL A 81 -17.16 3.98 -1.74
C VAL A 81 -17.73 5.29 -2.34
N ASN A 82 -16.99 6.38 -2.24
CA ASN A 82 -17.40 7.67 -2.80
C ASN A 82 -17.04 7.84 -4.28
N GLU A 83 -16.29 6.90 -4.83
CA GLU A 83 -15.98 6.91 -6.26
C GLU A 83 -17.25 6.66 -7.08
N LYS A 84 -17.38 7.40 -8.19
CA LYS A 84 -18.54 7.30 -9.07
C LYS A 84 -18.77 5.87 -9.58
N ILE A 85 -17.70 5.17 -9.91
CA ILE A 85 -17.76 3.76 -10.35
C ILE A 85 -18.46 2.92 -9.29
N TYR A 86 -18.06 3.07 -8.01
CA TYR A 86 -18.66 2.30 -6.93
C TYR A 86 -20.14 2.58 -6.77
N LYS A 87 -20.54 3.84 -6.86
CA LYS A 87 -21.96 4.24 -6.72
C LYS A 87 -22.85 3.63 -7.80
N ASN A 88 -22.29 3.30 -8.96
CA ASN A 88 -23.01 2.70 -10.07
C ASN A 88 -23.02 1.16 -10.05
N LEU A 89 -22.35 0.54 -9.10
CA LEU A 89 -22.32 -0.92 -8.97
C LEU A 89 -23.64 -1.44 -8.40
N ASN A 90 -24.00 -2.68 -8.76
CA ASN A 90 -25.15 -3.35 -8.18
C ASN A 90 -24.82 -3.91 -6.79
N ASP A 91 -25.85 -4.35 -6.05
CA ASP A 91 -25.68 -4.84 -4.68
C ASP A 91 -24.83 -6.11 -4.59
N ILE A 92 -24.86 -6.96 -5.60
CA ILE A 92 -24.05 -8.20 -5.64
C ILE A 92 -22.55 -7.83 -5.71
N GLU A 93 -22.19 -6.83 -6.53
CA GLU A 93 -20.81 -6.37 -6.66
C GLU A 93 -20.31 -5.67 -5.38
N LYS A 94 -21.23 -5.17 -4.55
CA LYS A 94 -20.92 -4.46 -3.30
C LYS A 94 -20.81 -5.36 -2.09
N ILE A 95 -20.84 -6.70 -2.25
CA ILE A 95 -20.66 -7.64 -1.14
C ILE A 95 -19.29 -7.40 -0.51
N ASN A 96 -19.28 -7.18 0.81
CA ASN A 96 -18.08 -6.79 1.55
C ASN A 96 -17.35 -8.00 2.13
N THR A 97 -16.85 -8.85 1.26
CA THR A 97 -15.94 -9.94 1.61
C THR A 97 -14.57 -9.63 1.02
N LEU A 98 -13.51 -10.20 1.57
CA LEU A 98 -12.17 -9.98 1.02
C LEU A 98 -12.10 -10.40 -0.45
N GLU A 99 -12.71 -11.53 -0.81
CA GLU A 99 -12.73 -12.00 -2.20
C GLU A 99 -13.44 -11.00 -3.13
N SER A 100 -14.61 -10.49 -2.73
CA SER A 100 -15.33 -9.50 -3.54
C SER A 100 -14.56 -8.20 -3.65
N ILE A 101 -13.88 -7.79 -2.60
CA ILE A 101 -13.02 -6.59 -2.60
C ILE A 101 -11.87 -6.76 -3.59
N ILE A 102 -11.18 -7.89 -3.57
CA ILE A 102 -10.09 -8.19 -4.50
C ILE A 102 -10.60 -8.15 -5.94
N ASN A 103 -11.74 -8.79 -6.20
CA ASN A 103 -12.36 -8.80 -7.53
C ASN A 103 -12.67 -7.38 -8.02
N LEU A 104 -13.22 -6.54 -7.13
CA LEU A 104 -13.51 -5.15 -7.47
C LEU A 104 -12.26 -4.34 -7.77
N VAL A 105 -11.22 -4.49 -6.98
CA VAL A 105 -9.95 -3.78 -7.18
C VAL A 105 -9.27 -4.24 -8.47
N MET A 106 -9.29 -5.54 -8.75
CA MET A 106 -8.72 -6.06 -9.98
C MET A 106 -9.45 -5.57 -11.22
N LYS A 107 -10.76 -5.34 -11.10
CA LYS A 107 -11.58 -4.80 -12.19
C LYS A 107 -11.51 -3.27 -12.26
N TYR A 108 -11.52 -2.60 -11.11
CA TYR A 108 -11.53 -1.15 -10.97
C TYR A 108 -10.48 -0.70 -9.97
N PRO A 109 -9.21 -0.60 -10.38
CA PRO A 109 -8.11 -0.27 -9.45
C PRO A 109 -8.29 1.06 -8.71
N ILE A 110 -9.00 2.02 -9.31
CA ILE A 110 -9.28 3.31 -8.67
C ILE A 110 -10.03 3.17 -7.34
N LEU A 111 -10.72 2.03 -7.13
CA LEU A 111 -11.48 1.78 -5.91
C LEU A 111 -10.60 1.42 -4.72
N LEU A 112 -9.35 1.05 -4.95
CA LEU A 112 -8.44 0.74 -3.84
C LEU A 112 -8.10 2.00 -3.06
N GLN A 113 -8.28 1.95 -1.74
CA GLN A 113 -7.86 3.03 -0.87
C GLN A 113 -6.33 3.17 -0.89
N ARG A 114 -5.84 4.37 -0.72
CA ARG A 114 -4.41 4.71 -0.80
C ARG A 114 -4.07 5.83 0.16
N PRO A 115 -2.81 5.91 0.59
CA PRO A 115 -1.73 4.97 0.31
C PRO A 115 -1.79 3.74 1.21
N ILE A 116 -1.28 2.61 0.73
CA ILE A 116 -1.07 1.41 1.54
C ILE A 116 0.43 1.17 1.64
N VAL A 117 0.90 0.94 2.85
CA VAL A 117 2.29 0.54 3.11
C VAL A 117 2.28 -0.90 3.59
N SER A 118 3.13 -1.74 2.99
CA SER A 118 3.27 -3.15 3.34
C SER A 118 4.71 -3.47 3.66
N ILE A 119 4.89 -4.37 4.61
CA ILE A 119 6.21 -4.88 5.02
C ILE A 119 6.31 -6.35 4.64
N GLU A 120 7.37 -6.71 3.95
CA GLU A 120 7.70 -8.09 3.60
C GLU A 120 8.95 -8.54 4.35
N LYS A 121 8.89 -9.72 4.95
CA LYS A 121 10.05 -10.41 5.55
C LYS A 121 10.03 -11.86 5.11
N ASN A 122 11.22 -12.39 4.77
CA ASN A 122 11.36 -13.78 4.33
C ASN A 122 10.37 -14.13 3.20
N LYS A 123 10.22 -13.21 2.25
CA LYS A 123 9.34 -13.34 1.08
C LYS A 123 7.84 -13.43 1.42
N LYS A 124 7.45 -13.00 2.62
CA LYS A 124 6.05 -12.98 3.06
C LYS A 124 5.66 -11.58 3.51
N ILE A 125 4.49 -11.13 3.11
CA ILE A 125 3.90 -9.91 3.67
C ILE A 125 3.50 -10.21 5.11
N ILE A 126 4.03 -9.44 6.04
CA ILE A 126 3.78 -9.63 7.48
C ILE A 126 2.90 -8.56 8.08
N GLN A 127 2.80 -7.40 7.43
CA GLN A 127 2.05 -6.27 7.94
C GLN A 127 1.69 -5.33 6.81
N SER A 128 0.49 -4.78 6.84
CA SER A 128 0.05 -3.75 5.90
C SER A 128 -0.82 -2.74 6.62
N ILE A 129 -0.82 -1.50 6.15
CA ILE A 129 -1.64 -0.44 6.71
C ILE A 129 -2.07 0.55 5.64
N ILE A 130 -3.36 0.91 5.64
CA ILE A 130 -3.86 2.06 4.89
C ILE A 130 -3.53 3.29 5.74
N CYS A 131 -2.68 4.18 5.22
CA CYS A 131 -2.21 5.35 5.97
C CYS A 131 -3.21 6.51 5.86
N ARG A 132 -4.38 6.32 6.43
CA ARG A 132 -5.41 7.34 6.58
C ARG A 132 -5.99 7.29 7.99
N PRO A 133 -5.69 8.30 8.83
CA PRO A 133 -4.84 9.47 8.54
C PRO A 133 -3.39 9.10 8.28
N THR A 134 -2.64 10.02 7.65
CA THR A 134 -1.27 9.75 7.22
C THR A 134 -0.32 9.47 8.37
N GLU A 135 -0.62 9.95 9.57
CA GLU A 135 0.17 9.69 10.79
C GLU A 135 0.27 8.20 11.13
N LEU A 136 -0.66 7.38 10.62
CA LEU A 136 -0.62 5.92 10.85
C LEU A 136 0.65 5.27 10.30
N ILE A 137 1.34 5.91 9.35
CA ILE A 137 2.62 5.41 8.85
C ILE A 137 3.63 5.20 9.98
N LYS A 138 3.57 6.01 11.03
CA LYS A 138 4.49 5.92 12.16
C LYS A 138 4.34 4.62 12.94
N SER A 139 3.13 4.06 12.99
CA SER A 139 2.85 2.85 13.75
C SER A 139 3.55 1.62 13.17
N ILE A 140 3.77 1.60 11.85
CA ILE A 140 4.39 0.45 11.18
C ILE A 140 5.91 0.38 11.40
N PHE A 141 6.51 1.48 11.86
CA PHE A 141 7.95 1.59 12.10
C PHE A 141 8.30 1.76 13.59
N SER A 142 7.33 1.77 14.45
CA SER A 142 7.55 1.88 15.90
C SER A 142 7.82 0.52 16.56
#